data_d5abbcc5f0769211b1bd1101cc15b13d
#
_entry.id   d5abbcc5f0769211b1bd1101cc15b13d
#
_cell.length_a   1.000
_cell.length_b   1.000
_cell.length_c   1.000
_cell.angle_alpha   90.00
_cell.angle_beta   90.00
_cell.angle_gamma   90.00
#
_symmetry.space_group_name_H-M   'P 1'
#
loop_
_entity.id
_entity.type
_entity.pdbx_description
1 polymer ?
#
loop_
_entity_poly.entity_id
_entity_poly.type
_entity_poly.pdbx_seq_one_letter_code
_entity_poly.pdbx_strand_id
1 'polypeptide(L)'
;MQKDNIRITALGCVIPILFLWPACAPAQTAKDPYPEMAPLDRYLIPDEKTEIALARSSAPASISEAAEVMVLRRHGYVTAVKGSNGFVCIVERSWAKPTDDPEFWNSKVRAPNCFNPAASRTFLPIFLRKTELVLAGKSKAQILAATTSALDKKELPALATGAMCYMMAKQQYLSDEGRNWHPHVMFFVSGDVAKSWGANLPGSPVIAANDPEERVTIFMVLTQTWSDGTPRRSTTH
;
A
#
# COMPACT_ATOMS: atom_id res chain seq x y z
N MET A 1 -49.84 47.87 -70.56
CA MET A 1 -49.53 46.72 -69.68
C MET A 1 -48.08 46.93 -69.19
N GLN A 2 -47.97 47.44 -68.00
CA GLN A 2 -46.67 47.89 -67.40
C GLN A 2 -46.26 46.84 -66.38
N LYS A 3 -45.07 46.30 -66.53
CA LYS A 3 -44.48 45.33 -65.56
C LYS A 3 -43.61 46.10 -64.64
N ASP A 4 -44.02 46.17 -63.38
CA ASP A 4 -43.23 46.79 -62.31
C ASP A 4 -42.23 45.75 -61.74
N ASN A 5 -40.94 46.02 -61.86
CA ASN A 5 -39.84 45.25 -61.29
C ASN A 5 -39.58 45.73 -59.87
N ILE A 6 -39.91 44.91 -58.89
CA ILE A 6 -39.55 45.13 -57.51
C ILE A 6 -38.14 44.58 -57.28
N ARG A 7 -37.21 45.50 -56.98
CA ARG A 7 -35.84 45.16 -56.53
C ARG A 7 -35.84 44.91 -55.01
N ILE A 8 -35.63 43.68 -54.60
CA ILE A 8 -35.41 43.34 -53.18
C ILE A 8 -33.92 43.47 -52.90
N THR A 9 -33.56 44.45 -52.10
CA THR A 9 -32.20 44.64 -51.54
C THR A 9 -32.06 43.75 -50.30
N ALA A 10 -31.30 42.67 -50.38
CA ALA A 10 -30.99 41.81 -49.25
C ALA A 10 -29.85 42.46 -48.43
N LEU A 11 -30.19 42.91 -47.22
CA LEU A 11 -29.24 43.40 -46.23
C LEU A 11 -28.60 42.20 -45.52
N GLY A 12 -27.38 41.85 -45.88
CA GLY A 12 -26.63 40.77 -45.25
C GLY A 12 -26.16 41.16 -43.86
N CYS A 13 -26.75 40.59 -42.84
CA CYS A 13 -26.30 40.70 -41.47
C CYS A 13 -25.15 39.72 -41.21
N VAL A 14 -23.91 40.21 -41.19
CA VAL A 14 -22.72 39.41 -40.84
C VAL A 14 -22.63 39.34 -39.33
N ILE A 15 -22.99 38.21 -38.75
CA ILE A 15 -22.80 37.91 -37.31
C ILE A 15 -21.38 37.41 -37.11
N PRO A 16 -20.51 38.09 -36.31
CA PRO A 16 -19.20 37.54 -36.01
C PRO A 16 -19.34 36.39 -35.01
N ILE A 17 -19.00 35.17 -35.47
CA ILE A 17 -18.89 34.00 -34.59
C ILE A 17 -17.62 34.18 -33.75
N LEU A 18 -17.79 34.57 -32.49
CA LEU A 18 -16.72 34.51 -31.50
C LEU A 18 -16.44 33.06 -31.15
N PHE A 19 -15.34 32.51 -31.67
CA PHE A 19 -14.80 31.26 -31.22
C PHE A 19 -14.24 31.43 -29.80
N LEU A 20 -15.03 31.03 -28.79
CA LEU A 20 -14.54 30.80 -27.43
C LEU A 20 -13.70 29.53 -27.42
N TRP A 21 -12.40 29.70 -27.49
CA TRP A 21 -11.46 28.61 -27.23
C TRP A 21 -11.54 28.25 -25.73
N PRO A 22 -11.86 26.99 -25.37
CA PRO A 22 -11.76 26.59 -23.97
C PRO A 22 -10.31 26.73 -23.53
N ALA A 23 -10.03 27.64 -22.61
CA ALA A 23 -8.75 27.69 -21.95
C ALA A 23 -8.61 26.38 -21.16
N CYS A 24 -7.74 25.48 -21.63
CA CYS A 24 -7.31 24.32 -20.87
C CYS A 24 -6.53 24.87 -19.66
N ALA A 25 -7.21 24.98 -18.52
CA ALA A 25 -6.54 25.26 -17.26
C ALA A 25 -5.55 24.13 -17.01
N PRO A 26 -4.27 24.40 -16.71
CA PRO A 26 -3.33 23.34 -16.33
C PRO A 26 -3.92 22.64 -15.11
N ALA A 27 -4.04 21.32 -15.19
CA ALA A 27 -4.39 20.49 -14.04
C ALA A 27 -3.37 20.80 -12.95
N GLN A 28 -3.81 21.39 -11.83
CA GLN A 28 -2.96 21.53 -10.65
C GLN A 28 -2.56 20.13 -10.25
N THR A 29 -1.30 19.78 -10.46
CA THR A 29 -0.71 18.56 -9.89
C THR A 29 -0.88 18.67 -8.38
N ALA A 30 -1.71 17.80 -7.80
CA ALA A 30 -1.89 17.74 -6.37
C ALA A 30 -0.49 17.62 -5.74
N LYS A 31 -0.18 18.57 -4.84
CA LYS A 31 1.13 18.60 -4.17
C LYS A 31 1.27 17.29 -3.40
N ASP A 32 2.40 16.57 -3.60
CA ASP A 32 2.73 15.37 -2.85
C ASP A 32 2.62 15.69 -1.33
N PRO A 33 1.72 15.04 -0.58
CA PRO A 33 1.53 15.32 0.84
C PRO A 33 2.75 14.93 1.67
N TYR A 34 3.59 14.03 1.19
CA TYR A 34 4.78 13.51 1.85
C TYR A 34 5.97 13.47 0.87
N PRO A 35 6.53 14.64 0.46
CA PRO A 35 7.56 14.71 -0.57
C PRO A 35 8.91 14.16 -0.11
N GLU A 36 9.14 14.12 1.20
CA GLU A 36 10.39 13.66 1.81
C GLU A 36 10.15 12.93 3.14
N MET A 37 11.16 12.19 3.58
CA MET A 37 11.12 11.50 4.86
C MET A 37 11.11 12.49 6.03
N ALA A 38 10.14 12.36 6.93
CA ALA A 38 10.14 13.08 8.19
C ALA A 38 11.31 12.63 9.10
N PRO A 39 11.68 13.38 10.15
CA PRO A 39 12.66 12.92 11.14
C PRO A 39 12.31 11.52 11.67
N LEU A 40 13.31 10.65 11.81
CA LEU A 40 13.14 9.24 12.14
C LEU A 40 12.27 9.01 13.40
N ASP A 41 12.38 9.89 14.38
CA ASP A 41 11.59 9.80 15.62
C ASP A 41 10.06 9.81 15.38
N ARG A 42 9.60 10.37 14.25
CA ARG A 42 8.19 10.34 13.86
C ARG A 42 7.70 8.94 13.45
N TYR A 43 8.60 8.06 13.06
CA TYR A 43 8.29 6.68 12.68
C TYR A 43 8.47 5.69 13.84
N LEU A 44 9.21 6.04 14.87
CA LEU A 44 9.40 5.18 16.02
C LEU A 44 8.17 5.15 16.92
N ILE A 45 7.92 4.02 17.56
CA ILE A 45 7.00 3.88 18.69
C ILE A 45 7.87 3.88 19.94
N PRO A 46 7.81 4.93 20.78
CA PRO A 46 8.76 5.10 21.90
C PRO A 46 8.68 3.98 22.93
N ASP A 47 7.46 3.52 23.23
CA ASP A 47 7.27 2.43 24.18
C ASP A 47 7.30 1.07 23.48
N GLU A 48 8.28 0.25 23.82
CA GLU A 48 8.48 -1.08 23.26
C GLU A 48 7.29 -2.01 23.49
N LYS A 49 6.69 -1.96 24.69
CA LYS A 49 5.54 -2.81 25.01
C LYS A 49 4.34 -2.47 24.13
N THR A 50 4.16 -1.18 23.83
CA THR A 50 3.11 -0.71 22.91
C THR A 50 3.36 -1.25 21.49
N GLU A 51 4.61 -1.21 20.98
CA GLU A 51 4.91 -1.75 19.66
C GLU A 51 4.75 -3.27 19.59
N ILE A 52 5.19 -4.01 20.62
CA ILE A 52 4.98 -5.46 20.72
C ILE A 52 3.47 -5.79 20.72
N ALA A 53 2.69 -5.10 21.53
CA ALA A 53 1.24 -5.32 21.61
C ALA A 53 0.55 -5.04 20.26
N LEU A 54 0.95 -3.96 19.58
CA LEU A 54 0.42 -3.62 18.27
C LEU A 54 0.83 -4.66 17.21
N ALA A 55 2.07 -5.12 17.18
CA ALA A 55 2.51 -6.17 16.27
C ALA A 55 1.71 -7.47 16.46
N ARG A 56 1.54 -7.92 17.72
CA ARG A 56 0.77 -9.12 18.06
C ARG A 56 -0.70 -9.01 17.69
N SER A 57 -1.27 -7.80 17.75
CA SER A 57 -2.67 -7.58 17.38
C SER A 57 -2.99 -7.85 15.91
N SER A 58 -2.00 -8.10 15.06
CA SER A 58 -2.21 -8.42 13.64
C SER A 58 -2.76 -9.83 13.39
N ALA A 59 -2.60 -10.76 14.34
CA ALA A 59 -3.06 -12.15 14.20
C ALA A 59 -3.79 -12.61 15.48
N PRO A 60 -4.62 -13.67 15.40
CA PRO A 60 -5.23 -14.27 16.59
C PRO A 60 -4.18 -14.70 17.65
N ALA A 61 -4.55 -14.65 18.92
CA ALA A 61 -3.66 -14.99 20.04
C ALA A 61 -3.00 -16.36 19.89
N SER A 62 -3.74 -17.36 19.39
CA SER A 62 -3.24 -18.72 19.10
C SER A 62 -2.02 -18.76 18.14
N ILE A 63 -1.79 -17.67 17.38
CA ILE A 63 -0.65 -17.50 16.48
C ILE A 63 0.35 -16.52 17.08
N SER A 64 -0.12 -15.33 17.47
CA SER A 64 0.75 -14.20 17.81
C SER A 64 1.43 -14.33 19.18
N GLU A 65 0.89 -15.12 20.11
CA GLU A 65 1.51 -15.34 21.43
C GLU A 65 2.84 -16.08 21.34
N ALA A 66 2.94 -17.07 20.45
CA ALA A 66 4.15 -17.87 20.21
C ALA A 66 5.01 -17.31 19.06
N ALA A 67 4.61 -16.22 18.41
CA ALA A 67 5.35 -15.60 17.32
C ALA A 67 6.56 -14.80 17.83
N GLU A 68 7.62 -14.76 17.00
CA GLU A 68 8.67 -13.78 17.16
C GLU A 68 8.08 -12.38 16.94
N VAL A 69 8.52 -11.39 17.73
CA VAL A 69 8.14 -10.00 17.53
C VAL A 69 9.40 -9.18 17.30
N MET A 70 9.44 -8.50 16.15
CA MET A 70 10.48 -7.51 15.87
C MET A 70 9.90 -6.10 15.99
N VAL A 71 10.70 -5.18 16.51
CA VAL A 71 10.34 -3.78 16.73
C VAL A 71 11.34 -2.87 16.04
N LEU A 72 10.89 -1.72 15.53
CA LEU A 72 11.76 -0.77 14.85
C LEU A 72 12.56 0.05 15.87
N ARG A 73 13.87 0.10 15.66
CA ARG A 73 14.82 0.94 16.38
C ARG A 73 15.58 1.83 15.40
N ARG A 74 16.44 2.71 15.92
CA ARG A 74 17.22 3.67 15.12
C ARG A 74 18.10 3.01 14.05
N HIS A 75 18.47 1.76 14.24
CA HIS A 75 19.38 1.03 13.35
C HIS A 75 18.70 -0.13 12.60
N GLY A 76 17.36 -0.23 12.64
CA GLY A 76 16.60 -1.29 11.98
C GLY A 76 15.65 -2.01 12.91
N TYR A 77 15.04 -3.07 12.41
CA TYR A 77 14.22 -3.96 13.20
C TYR A 77 15.09 -4.89 14.03
N VAL A 78 14.73 -5.06 15.30
CA VAL A 78 15.40 -5.97 16.23
C VAL A 78 14.38 -6.89 16.88
N THR A 79 14.76 -8.14 17.17
CA THR A 79 13.92 -9.08 17.90
C THR A 79 13.75 -8.63 19.34
N ALA A 80 12.54 -8.22 19.70
CA ALA A 80 12.15 -7.87 21.06
C ALA A 80 11.61 -9.09 21.83
N VAL A 81 10.96 -10.03 21.13
CA VAL A 81 10.45 -11.27 21.70
C VAL A 81 10.82 -12.42 20.78
N LYS A 82 11.48 -13.46 21.33
CA LYS A 82 11.75 -14.70 20.59
C LYS A 82 10.46 -15.50 20.40
N GLY A 83 10.27 -16.04 19.20
CA GLY A 83 9.15 -16.91 18.88
C GLY A 83 9.51 -18.41 18.89
N SER A 84 8.49 -19.26 18.86
CA SER A 84 8.66 -20.73 18.81
C SER A 84 7.85 -21.39 17.68
N ASN A 85 6.95 -20.67 17.02
CA ASN A 85 6.08 -21.23 15.98
C ASN A 85 6.50 -20.84 14.55
N GLY A 86 7.61 -20.10 14.40
CA GLY A 86 8.15 -19.65 13.12
C GLY A 86 7.42 -18.45 12.49
N PHE A 87 6.35 -17.96 13.11
CA PHE A 87 5.73 -16.68 12.73
C PHE A 87 6.57 -15.50 13.21
N VAL A 88 6.56 -14.41 12.42
CA VAL A 88 7.20 -13.13 12.78
C VAL A 88 6.18 -12.01 12.67
N CYS A 89 5.89 -11.34 13.78
CA CYS A 89 4.97 -10.19 13.82
C CYS A 89 5.77 -8.90 13.95
N ILE A 90 5.42 -7.89 13.15
CA ILE A 90 6.04 -6.57 13.12
C ILE A 90 4.99 -5.48 12.95
N VAL A 91 5.37 -4.24 13.18
CA VAL A 91 4.59 -3.07 12.73
C VAL A 91 5.34 -2.43 11.57
N GLU A 92 4.91 -2.67 10.35
CA GLU A 92 5.49 -2.03 9.17
C GLU A 92 5.24 -0.52 9.18
N ARG A 93 6.09 0.19 8.46
CA ARG A 93 6.02 1.64 8.24
C ARG A 93 5.64 1.92 6.78
N SER A 94 5.45 3.19 6.46
CA SER A 94 4.97 3.62 5.14
C SER A 94 5.83 3.15 3.97
N TRP A 95 7.12 2.91 4.16
CA TRP A 95 8.01 2.38 3.13
C TRP A 95 7.81 0.89 2.81
N ALA A 96 6.84 0.22 3.46
CA ALA A 96 6.31 -1.06 2.96
C ALA A 96 5.52 -0.89 1.64
N LYS A 97 5.00 0.32 1.38
CA LYS A 97 4.32 0.64 0.13
C LYS A 97 5.28 0.71 -1.06
N PRO A 98 4.80 0.66 -2.31
CA PRO A 98 5.58 0.98 -3.51
C PRO A 98 6.21 2.38 -3.42
N THR A 99 7.37 2.56 -4.06
CA THR A 99 8.12 3.82 -3.97
C THR A 99 7.43 5.00 -4.66
N ASP A 100 6.49 4.73 -5.57
CA ASP A 100 5.65 5.73 -6.24
C ASP A 100 4.38 6.10 -5.46
N ASP A 101 4.06 5.37 -4.37
CA ASP A 101 2.93 5.71 -3.50
C ASP A 101 3.12 7.12 -2.89
N PRO A 102 2.10 8.02 -2.99
CA PRO A 102 2.20 9.37 -2.43
C PRO A 102 2.37 9.39 -0.91
N GLU A 103 2.02 8.30 -0.22
CA GLU A 103 2.20 8.16 1.22
C GLU A 103 3.46 7.36 1.62
N PHE A 104 4.38 7.09 0.71
CA PHE A 104 5.62 6.36 1.01
C PHE A 104 6.40 6.95 2.20
N TRP A 105 6.34 8.25 2.40
CA TRP A 105 6.95 8.94 3.54
C TRP A 105 5.96 9.36 4.63
N ASN A 106 4.73 8.81 4.65
CA ASN A 106 3.75 9.12 5.68
C ASN A 106 4.16 8.54 7.04
N SER A 107 4.68 9.37 7.93
CA SER A 107 5.18 8.97 9.24
C SER A 107 4.10 8.48 10.22
N LYS A 108 2.81 8.58 9.88
CA LYS A 108 1.69 8.08 10.69
C LYS A 108 1.42 6.59 10.46
N VAL A 109 1.86 6.02 9.33
CA VAL A 109 1.57 4.63 8.97
C VAL A 109 2.09 3.67 10.04
N ARG A 110 1.17 2.81 10.48
CA ARG A 110 1.39 1.71 11.42
C ARG A 110 0.61 0.52 10.90
N ALA A 111 1.30 -0.37 10.21
CA ALA A 111 0.71 -1.53 9.53
C ALA A 111 1.19 -2.82 10.23
N PRO A 112 0.49 -3.27 11.28
CA PRO A 112 0.87 -4.50 11.97
C PRO A 112 0.58 -5.71 11.11
N ASN A 113 1.62 -6.50 10.85
CA ASN A 113 1.59 -7.73 10.08
C ASN A 113 2.21 -8.89 10.86
N CYS A 114 1.65 -10.08 10.73
CA CYS A 114 2.21 -11.32 11.27
C CYS A 114 2.43 -12.31 10.14
N PHE A 115 3.67 -12.48 9.71
CA PHE A 115 4.10 -13.31 8.60
C PHE A 115 4.21 -14.76 9.04
N ASN A 116 3.68 -15.69 8.24
CA ASN A 116 3.86 -17.11 8.49
C ASN A 116 5.32 -17.56 8.22
N PRO A 117 5.71 -18.80 8.61
CA PRO A 117 7.08 -19.26 8.42
C PRO A 117 7.61 -19.18 6.98
N ALA A 118 6.76 -19.29 5.97
CA ALA A 118 7.15 -19.14 4.57
C ALA A 118 7.43 -17.68 4.23
N ALA A 119 6.52 -16.77 4.57
CA ALA A 119 6.66 -15.34 4.29
C ALA A 119 7.76 -14.69 5.14
N SER A 120 7.93 -15.10 6.41
CA SER A 120 8.99 -14.54 7.27
C SER A 120 10.39 -14.84 6.73
N ARG A 121 10.58 -15.94 6.01
CA ARG A 121 11.86 -16.28 5.38
C ARG A 121 12.04 -15.74 3.96
N THR A 122 10.95 -15.41 3.23
CA THR A 122 11.06 -15.14 1.79
C THR A 122 10.45 -13.82 1.35
N PHE A 123 9.51 -13.25 2.09
CA PHE A 123 8.88 -11.95 1.78
C PHE A 123 9.35 -10.85 2.74
N LEU A 124 9.29 -11.09 4.06
CA LEU A 124 9.75 -10.14 5.07
C LEU A 124 11.18 -9.60 4.82
N PRO A 125 12.17 -10.39 4.33
CA PRO A 125 13.50 -9.87 4.02
C PRO A 125 13.52 -8.69 3.04
N ILE A 126 12.56 -8.60 2.11
CA ILE A 126 12.44 -7.48 1.17
C ILE A 126 12.15 -6.18 1.96
N PHE A 127 11.16 -6.23 2.85
CA PHE A 127 10.81 -5.09 3.69
C PHE A 127 11.93 -4.69 4.65
N LEU A 128 12.61 -5.66 5.27
CA LEU A 128 13.77 -5.38 6.13
C LEU A 128 14.88 -4.68 5.34
N ARG A 129 15.14 -5.13 4.11
CA ARG A 129 16.12 -4.47 3.21
C ARG A 129 15.70 -3.05 2.85
N LYS A 130 14.43 -2.82 2.50
CA LYS A 130 13.88 -1.47 2.27
C LYS A 130 14.09 -0.59 3.51
N THR A 131 13.84 -1.13 4.69
CA THR A 131 14.06 -0.41 5.97
C THR A 131 15.54 0.01 6.15
N GLU A 132 16.49 -0.89 5.91
CA GLU A 132 17.94 -0.56 5.98
C GLU A 132 18.29 0.59 5.03
N LEU A 133 17.79 0.56 3.79
CA LEU A 133 18.03 1.60 2.80
C LEU A 133 17.43 2.95 3.22
N VAL A 134 16.21 2.94 3.77
CA VAL A 134 15.55 4.13 4.33
C VAL A 134 16.38 4.73 5.47
N LEU A 135 16.81 3.92 6.42
CA LEU A 135 17.63 4.37 7.55
C LEU A 135 19.02 4.85 7.13
N ALA A 136 19.53 4.36 6.01
CA ALA A 136 20.74 4.86 5.36
C ALA A 136 20.51 6.15 4.55
N GLY A 137 19.32 6.76 4.61
CA GLY A 137 19.01 8.03 3.95
C GLY A 137 18.89 7.94 2.42
N LYS A 138 18.56 6.77 1.89
CA LYS A 138 18.39 6.58 0.44
C LYS A 138 17.08 7.22 -0.06
N SER A 139 17.13 7.83 -1.24
CA SER A 139 15.94 8.34 -1.92
C SER A 139 15.04 7.20 -2.42
N LYS A 140 13.75 7.48 -2.71
CA LYS A 140 12.80 6.52 -3.33
C LYS A 140 13.43 5.81 -4.54
N ALA A 141 14.04 6.56 -5.46
CA ALA A 141 14.69 6.00 -6.65
C ALA A 141 15.88 5.08 -6.31
N GLN A 142 16.67 5.42 -5.29
CA GLN A 142 17.78 4.57 -4.84
C GLN A 142 17.29 3.29 -4.13
N ILE A 143 16.20 3.39 -3.38
CA ILE A 143 15.55 2.24 -2.72
C ILE A 143 15.04 1.29 -3.79
N LEU A 144 14.28 1.79 -4.77
CA LEU A 144 13.76 1.00 -5.89
C LEU A 144 14.91 0.30 -6.64
N ALA A 145 15.93 1.05 -7.06
CA ALA A 145 17.06 0.49 -7.81
C ALA A 145 17.82 -0.58 -7.03
N ALA A 146 18.05 -0.36 -5.72
CA ALA A 146 18.75 -1.31 -4.87
C ALA A 146 17.92 -2.58 -4.61
N THR A 147 16.61 -2.45 -4.40
CA THR A 147 15.70 -3.60 -4.20
C THR A 147 15.58 -4.41 -5.49
N THR A 148 15.37 -3.76 -6.64
CA THR A 148 15.34 -4.42 -7.95
C THR A 148 16.64 -5.16 -8.24
N SER A 149 17.79 -4.51 -8.00
CA SER A 149 19.11 -5.15 -8.19
C SER A 149 19.30 -6.39 -7.30
N ALA A 150 18.86 -6.32 -6.03
CA ALA A 150 18.98 -7.44 -5.11
C ALA A 150 18.09 -8.63 -5.54
N LEU A 151 16.88 -8.36 -6.07
CA LEU A 151 16.00 -9.38 -6.64
C LEU A 151 16.61 -10.01 -7.90
N ASP A 152 17.17 -9.19 -8.80
CA ASP A 152 17.81 -9.66 -10.05
C ASP A 152 19.01 -10.59 -9.77
N LYS A 153 19.81 -10.20 -8.79
CA LYS A 153 21.01 -10.96 -8.38
C LYS A 153 20.70 -12.12 -7.45
N LYS A 154 19.42 -12.33 -7.09
CA LYS A 154 18.99 -13.38 -6.12
C LYS A 154 19.67 -13.25 -4.75
N GLU A 155 20.00 -12.02 -4.35
CA GLU A 155 20.48 -11.67 -3.00
C GLU A 155 19.35 -11.77 -1.97
N LEU A 156 18.10 -11.60 -2.43
CA LEU A 156 16.89 -11.83 -1.66
C LEU A 156 16.32 -13.22 -2.00
N PRO A 157 15.72 -13.92 -1.01
CA PRO A 157 15.15 -15.24 -1.25
C PRO A 157 14.01 -15.20 -2.26
N ALA A 158 13.88 -16.23 -3.08
CA ALA A 158 12.69 -16.42 -3.91
C ALA A 158 11.46 -16.67 -3.01
N LEU A 159 10.33 -16.08 -3.40
CA LEU A 159 9.08 -16.23 -2.66
C LEU A 159 8.67 -17.70 -2.56
N ALA A 160 8.49 -18.19 -1.34
CA ALA A 160 8.07 -19.56 -1.09
C ALA A 160 6.56 -19.74 -1.32
N THR A 161 6.18 -20.90 -1.83
CA THR A 161 4.77 -21.30 -1.93
C THR A 161 4.12 -21.28 -0.54
N GLY A 162 2.91 -20.73 -0.47
CA GLY A 162 2.16 -20.59 0.78
C GLY A 162 2.61 -19.45 1.68
N ALA A 163 3.45 -18.52 1.18
CA ALA A 163 3.78 -17.30 1.90
C ALA A 163 2.52 -16.45 2.10
N MET A 164 2.24 -16.09 3.35
CA MET A 164 1.07 -15.29 3.72
C MET A 164 1.33 -14.50 5.01
N CYS A 165 0.48 -13.50 5.25
CA CYS A 165 0.46 -12.81 6.54
C CYS A 165 -0.95 -12.50 7.01
N TYR A 166 -1.08 -12.21 8.30
CA TYR A 166 -2.27 -11.69 8.95
C TYR A 166 -2.17 -10.18 9.11
N MET A 167 -3.23 -9.46 8.77
CA MET A 167 -3.39 -8.03 9.00
C MET A 167 -4.77 -7.76 9.60
N MET A 168 -4.94 -8.13 10.86
CA MET A 168 -6.26 -8.14 11.54
C MET A 168 -6.33 -7.20 12.75
N ALA A 169 -5.44 -6.22 12.83
CA ALA A 169 -5.39 -5.26 13.93
C ALA A 169 -6.44 -4.15 13.79
N LYS A 170 -7.16 -3.83 14.87
CA LYS A 170 -8.07 -2.67 14.91
C LYS A 170 -7.35 -1.33 14.91
N GLN A 171 -6.16 -1.28 15.53
CA GLN A 171 -5.39 -0.06 15.73
C GLN A 171 -4.39 0.24 14.61
N GLN A 172 -4.57 -0.37 13.45
CA GLN A 172 -3.76 -0.07 12.27
C GLN A 172 -4.06 1.36 11.75
N TYR A 173 -3.05 1.97 11.15
CA TYR A 173 -3.17 3.21 10.38
C TYR A 173 -2.45 3.03 9.05
N LEU A 174 -3.18 2.87 7.97
CA LEU A 174 -2.64 2.47 6.66
C LEU A 174 -2.49 3.64 5.70
N SER A 175 -3.38 4.65 5.80
CA SER A 175 -3.37 5.83 4.95
C SER A 175 -4.10 7.00 5.61
N ASP A 176 -3.89 8.20 5.10
CA ASP A 176 -4.65 9.38 5.53
C ASP A 176 -6.10 9.32 5.07
N GLU A 177 -6.37 8.68 3.94
CA GLU A 177 -7.72 8.57 3.37
C GLU A 177 -8.59 7.59 4.15
N GLY A 178 -8.09 6.37 4.37
CA GLY A 178 -8.87 5.28 4.97
C GLY A 178 -8.51 4.96 6.42
N ARG A 179 -7.44 5.52 6.97
CA ARG A 179 -6.85 5.19 8.29
C ARG A 179 -6.61 3.70 8.50
N ASN A 180 -7.67 2.93 8.72
CA ASN A 180 -7.64 1.47 8.79
C ASN A 180 -8.48 0.85 7.68
N TRP A 181 -8.27 -0.44 7.44
CA TRP A 181 -9.05 -1.22 6.50
C TRP A 181 -9.64 -2.43 7.21
N HIS A 182 -10.36 -3.25 6.46
CA HIS A 182 -10.97 -4.47 6.99
C HIS A 182 -9.91 -5.46 7.51
N PRO A 183 -10.23 -6.26 8.55
CA PRO A 183 -9.37 -7.37 8.94
C PRO A 183 -9.29 -8.38 7.80
N HIS A 184 -8.07 -8.78 7.45
CA HIS A 184 -7.82 -9.66 6.31
C HIS A 184 -6.54 -10.47 6.50
N VAL A 185 -6.39 -11.47 5.64
CA VAL A 185 -5.13 -12.16 5.42
C VAL A 185 -4.66 -11.89 3.99
N MET A 186 -3.36 -11.86 3.78
CA MET A 186 -2.74 -11.67 2.48
C MET A 186 -1.97 -12.92 2.08
N PHE A 187 -2.14 -13.37 0.84
CA PHE A 187 -1.35 -14.43 0.23
C PHE A 187 -0.47 -13.81 -0.85
N PHE A 188 0.82 -14.14 -0.80
CA PHE A 188 1.81 -13.62 -1.73
C PHE A 188 2.07 -14.66 -2.83
N VAL A 189 1.93 -14.24 -4.09
CA VAL A 189 2.15 -15.09 -5.26
C VAL A 189 3.13 -14.38 -6.19
N SER A 190 4.17 -15.09 -6.65
CA SER A 190 5.16 -14.51 -7.55
C SER A 190 4.54 -14.07 -8.89
N GLY A 191 4.97 -12.90 -9.37
CA GLY A 191 4.58 -12.33 -10.64
C GLY A 191 3.22 -11.62 -10.64
N ASP A 192 2.79 -11.18 -11.82
CA ASP A 192 1.50 -10.54 -12.06
C ASP A 192 0.47 -11.59 -12.50
N VAL A 193 -0.28 -12.11 -11.55
CA VAL A 193 -1.27 -13.17 -11.77
C VAL A 193 -2.70 -12.78 -11.39
N ALA A 194 -2.93 -11.54 -10.94
CA ALA A 194 -4.25 -11.06 -10.48
C ALA A 194 -5.35 -11.31 -11.53
N LYS A 195 -5.09 -10.94 -12.78
CA LYS A 195 -6.05 -11.09 -13.89
C LYS A 195 -6.37 -12.57 -14.17
N SER A 196 -5.37 -13.46 -14.14
CA SER A 196 -5.57 -14.89 -14.43
C SER A 196 -6.40 -15.60 -13.35
N TRP A 197 -6.48 -15.03 -12.15
CA TRP A 197 -7.31 -15.51 -11.04
C TRP A 197 -8.68 -14.81 -10.98
N GLY A 198 -8.99 -13.94 -11.95
CA GLY A 198 -10.25 -13.19 -11.97
C GLY A 198 -10.37 -12.15 -10.87
N ALA A 199 -9.25 -11.70 -10.31
CA ALA A 199 -9.26 -10.71 -9.24
C ALA A 199 -9.76 -9.34 -9.74
N ASN A 200 -10.45 -8.63 -8.86
CA ASN A 200 -10.96 -7.28 -9.08
C ASN A 200 -11.96 -7.15 -10.27
N LEU A 201 -12.48 -8.25 -10.79
CA LEU A 201 -13.51 -8.20 -11.80
C LEU A 201 -14.89 -7.88 -11.17
N PRO A 202 -15.83 -7.27 -11.91
CA PRO A 202 -17.18 -7.04 -11.40
C PRO A 202 -17.81 -8.33 -10.87
N GLY A 203 -18.21 -8.32 -9.58
CA GLY A 203 -18.80 -9.48 -8.91
C GLY A 203 -17.81 -10.56 -8.46
N SER A 204 -16.50 -10.40 -8.72
CA SER A 204 -15.48 -11.31 -8.19
C SER A 204 -15.30 -11.11 -6.70
N PRO A 205 -15.28 -12.20 -5.89
CA PRO A 205 -14.92 -12.11 -4.49
C PRO A 205 -13.40 -12.02 -4.27
N VAL A 206 -12.60 -12.18 -5.32
CA VAL A 206 -11.14 -12.18 -5.27
C VAL A 206 -10.64 -10.74 -5.38
N ILE A 207 -9.96 -10.28 -4.34
CA ILE A 207 -9.32 -8.96 -4.28
C ILE A 207 -7.81 -9.17 -4.37
N ALA A 208 -7.14 -8.41 -5.23
CA ALA A 208 -5.69 -8.46 -5.32
C ALA A 208 -5.09 -7.09 -5.67
N ALA A 209 -3.85 -6.90 -5.25
CA ALA A 209 -2.98 -5.82 -5.68
C ALA A 209 -1.69 -6.43 -6.29
N ASN A 210 -1.22 -5.87 -7.40
CA ASN A 210 0.08 -6.21 -7.95
C ASN A 210 1.12 -5.23 -7.39
N ASP A 211 2.24 -5.77 -6.92
CA ASP A 211 3.43 -4.99 -6.60
C ASP A 211 4.55 -5.37 -7.59
N PRO A 212 4.75 -4.57 -8.63
CA PRO A 212 5.78 -4.83 -9.63
C PRO A 212 7.20 -4.59 -9.09
N GLU A 213 7.38 -3.76 -8.06
CA GLU A 213 8.69 -3.54 -7.43
C GLU A 213 9.17 -4.79 -6.69
N GLU A 214 8.27 -5.48 -6.02
CA GLU A 214 8.52 -6.71 -5.28
C GLU A 214 8.22 -7.97 -6.10
N ARG A 215 7.67 -7.81 -7.32
CA ARG A 215 7.34 -8.87 -8.29
C ARG A 215 6.35 -9.89 -7.75
N VAL A 216 5.35 -9.39 -7.02
CA VAL A 216 4.32 -10.23 -6.40
C VAL A 216 2.92 -9.73 -6.71
N THR A 217 1.99 -10.67 -6.73
CA THR A 217 0.56 -10.40 -6.58
C THR A 217 0.17 -10.72 -5.15
N ILE A 218 -0.49 -9.77 -4.50
CA ILE A 218 -0.99 -9.88 -3.13
C ILE A 218 -2.49 -10.13 -3.19
N PHE A 219 -2.94 -11.35 -2.89
CA PHE A 219 -4.35 -11.68 -2.78
C PHE A 219 -4.84 -11.44 -1.35
N MET A 220 -5.94 -10.72 -1.21
CA MET A 220 -6.52 -10.37 0.09
C MET A 220 -7.82 -11.14 0.33
N VAL A 221 -7.90 -11.81 1.47
CA VAL A 221 -9.10 -12.52 1.94
C VAL A 221 -9.61 -11.81 3.18
N LEU A 222 -10.77 -11.15 3.05
CA LEU A 222 -11.40 -10.45 4.16
C LEU A 222 -11.91 -11.44 5.20
N THR A 223 -11.67 -11.15 6.47
CA THR A 223 -12.20 -11.93 7.59
C THR A 223 -13.41 -11.26 8.22
N GLN A 224 -14.27 -12.06 8.88
CA GLN A 224 -15.46 -11.54 9.55
C GLN A 224 -15.17 -10.94 10.92
N THR A 225 -14.00 -11.24 11.47
CA THR A 225 -13.58 -10.80 12.81
C THR A 225 -12.20 -10.18 12.79
N TRP A 226 -11.94 -9.30 13.72
CA TRP A 226 -10.63 -8.83 14.10
C TRP A 226 -9.84 -9.94 14.82
N SER A 227 -8.56 -9.73 15.04
CA SER A 227 -7.69 -10.71 15.72
C SER A 227 -8.16 -11.08 17.13
N ASP A 228 -8.87 -10.18 17.81
CA ASP A 228 -9.45 -10.39 19.14
C ASP A 228 -10.81 -11.13 19.14
N GLY A 229 -11.23 -11.64 17.96
CA GLY A 229 -12.50 -12.35 17.80
C GLY A 229 -13.74 -11.46 17.68
N THR A 230 -13.61 -10.15 17.86
CA THR A 230 -14.78 -9.26 17.73
C THR A 230 -15.19 -9.10 16.28
N PRO A 231 -16.52 -9.03 16.00
CA PRO A 231 -17.01 -8.89 14.64
C PRO A 231 -16.52 -7.62 13.96
N ARG A 232 -16.23 -7.70 12.67
CA ARG A 232 -16.09 -6.56 11.78
C ARG A 232 -17.47 -5.90 11.63
N ARG A 233 -17.56 -4.59 11.91
CA ARG A 233 -18.79 -3.87 11.61
C ARG A 233 -19.04 -3.90 10.10
N SER A 234 -20.22 -4.35 9.69
CA SER A 234 -20.67 -4.23 8.30
C SER A 234 -20.87 -2.73 8.02
N THR A 235 -20.05 -2.14 7.16
CA THR A 235 -20.39 -0.87 6.55
C THR A 235 -21.45 -1.20 5.50
N THR A 236 -22.73 -1.07 5.85
CA THR A 236 -23.79 -0.93 4.86
C THR A 236 -23.51 0.34 4.08
N HIS A 237 -23.07 0.20 2.85
CA HIS A 237 -23.06 1.26 1.83
C HIS A 237 -24.42 1.34 1.16
#